data_b62bbcead8d6b6a8cde6d8bfc32af28d
#
_entry.id   b62bbcead8d6b6a8cde6d8bfc32af28d
#
_cell.length_a   1.000
_cell.length_b   1.000
_cell.length_c   1.000
_cell.angle_alpha   90.00
_cell.angle_beta   90.00
_cell.angle_gamma   90.00
#
_symmetry.space_group_name_H-M   'P 1'
#
loop_
_entity.id
_entity.type
_entity.pdbx_description
1 polymer ?
#
loop_
_entity_poly.entity_id
_entity_poly.type
_entity_poly.pdbx_seq_one_letter_code
_entity_poly.pdbx_strand_id
1 'polypeptide(L)'
;RLEKRFSTGFTTLVSYTFSKFLEAAALLNEVDTNYERRLSDADTPHRFVISGIWELPFGRGRKFGANWNRGVDVFLGGWQVQGIGQLQRGRPLTIGNVYYNGDITKLKTDLRSSNFDKTVFDISGFYFTDATVQTNGVVDPVKQRADTRIQLTTNYRTLPSRFAQFRGDDLNLWDLSVSKNFSITETIKIQLRGEFLNAFNKVIFDNPNLTPTNSNFGKTLGQSNLPRDVQIGLKVVF
;
A
#
# COMPACT_ATOMS: atom_id res chain seq x y z
N ARG A 1 -19.20 3.49 7.68
CA ARG A 1 -18.57 3.78 8.96
C ARG A 1 -19.35 3.09 10.06
N LEU A 2 -18.67 2.31 10.89
CA LEU A 2 -19.21 1.72 12.12
C LEU A 2 -18.35 2.19 13.29
N GLU A 3 -18.98 2.74 14.31
CA GLU A 3 -18.33 3.15 15.56
C GLU A 3 -19.01 2.41 16.71
N LYS A 4 -18.23 1.71 17.52
CA LYS A 4 -18.72 1.07 18.73
C LYS A 4 -17.86 1.52 19.91
N ARG A 5 -18.49 2.18 20.87
CA ARG A 5 -17.92 2.49 22.17
C ARG A 5 -18.41 1.46 23.18
N PHE A 6 -17.50 0.71 23.74
CA PHE A 6 -17.79 -0.22 24.81
C PHE A 6 -17.58 0.47 26.16
N SER A 7 -18.48 0.29 27.07
CA SER A 7 -18.47 0.94 28.40
C SER A 7 -17.28 0.53 29.29
N THR A 8 -16.44 -0.40 28.86
CA THR A 8 -15.36 -1.01 29.64
C THR A 8 -13.98 -0.95 28.95
N GLY A 9 -13.56 0.26 28.55
CA GLY A 9 -12.16 0.47 28.11
C GLY A 9 -11.82 -0.02 26.71
N PHE A 10 -12.81 -0.31 25.84
CA PHE A 10 -12.59 -0.66 24.44
C PHE A 10 -13.36 0.26 23.51
N THR A 11 -12.66 0.86 22.57
CA THR A 11 -13.26 1.67 21.50
C THR A 11 -12.68 1.23 20.17
N THR A 12 -13.51 1.05 19.15
CA THR A 12 -13.06 0.77 17.80
C THR A 12 -13.86 1.57 16.78
N LEU A 13 -13.20 1.99 15.74
CA LEU A 13 -13.76 2.63 14.57
C LEU A 13 -13.35 1.84 13.34
N VAL A 14 -14.33 1.44 12.53
CA VAL A 14 -14.13 0.76 11.26
C VAL A 14 -14.75 1.58 10.15
N SER A 15 -14.02 1.81 9.11
CA SER A 15 -14.48 2.50 7.91
C SER A 15 -14.11 1.70 6.67
N TYR A 16 -15.08 1.49 5.81
CA TYR A 16 -14.86 0.91 4.49
C TYR A 16 -15.42 1.86 3.43
N THR A 17 -14.63 2.11 2.40
CA THR A 17 -15.00 2.91 1.25
C THR A 17 -14.83 2.07 -0.02
N PHE A 18 -15.89 2.03 -0.81
CA PHE A 18 -15.85 1.53 -2.18
C PHE A 18 -16.09 2.72 -3.11
N SER A 19 -15.23 2.89 -4.11
CA SER A 19 -15.32 3.99 -5.06
C SER A 19 -14.80 3.58 -6.42
N LYS A 20 -15.23 4.29 -7.45
CA LYS A 20 -14.64 4.25 -8.80
C LYS A 20 -14.53 5.68 -9.27
N PHE A 21 -13.32 6.18 -9.37
CA PHE A 21 -13.06 7.55 -9.77
C PHE A 21 -12.68 7.61 -11.25
N LEU A 22 -13.53 8.24 -12.04
CA LEU A 22 -13.30 8.48 -13.46
C LEU A 22 -13.04 9.95 -13.70
N GLU A 23 -12.17 10.25 -14.65
CA GLU A 23 -11.84 11.61 -15.09
C GLU A 23 -11.93 11.73 -16.61
N ALA A 24 -12.15 12.93 -17.08
CA ALA A 24 -12.05 13.34 -18.48
C ALA A 24 -11.33 14.70 -18.50
N ALA A 25 -10.01 14.68 -18.31
CA ALA A 25 -9.21 15.89 -18.05
C ALA A 25 -8.17 16.15 -19.16
N ALA A 26 -7.91 15.20 -20.06
CA ALA A 26 -6.93 15.34 -21.13
C ALA A 26 -7.38 14.60 -22.38
N LEU A 27 -6.89 15.04 -23.52
CA LEU A 27 -7.02 14.33 -24.79
C LEU A 27 -6.09 13.11 -24.78
N LEU A 28 -6.49 12.03 -25.43
CA LEU A 28 -5.61 10.88 -25.66
C LEU A 28 -4.56 11.19 -26.74
N ASN A 29 -4.98 11.93 -27.79
CA ASN A 29 -4.12 12.48 -28.83
C ASN A 29 -4.44 13.97 -29.03
N GLU A 30 -3.48 14.75 -29.51
CA GLU A 30 -3.64 16.19 -29.74
C GLU A 30 -4.75 16.53 -30.75
N VAL A 31 -5.05 15.61 -31.67
CA VAL A 31 -6.07 15.78 -32.70
C VAL A 31 -7.48 15.33 -32.29
N ASP A 32 -7.61 14.75 -31.10
CA ASP A 32 -8.90 14.32 -30.59
C ASP A 32 -9.77 15.53 -30.22
N THR A 33 -11.06 15.42 -30.48
CA THR A 33 -12.04 16.47 -30.15
C THR A 33 -12.65 16.30 -28.76
N ASN A 34 -12.54 15.10 -28.18
CA ASN A 34 -13.10 14.75 -26.88
C ASN A 34 -12.01 14.26 -25.92
N TYR A 35 -12.15 14.62 -24.65
CA TYR A 35 -11.27 14.13 -23.62
C TYR A 35 -11.38 12.61 -23.43
N GLU A 36 -10.24 11.97 -23.17
CA GLU A 36 -10.21 10.56 -22.82
C GLU A 36 -10.96 10.33 -21.48
N ARG A 37 -12.00 9.51 -21.51
CA ARG A 37 -12.67 9.05 -20.30
C ARG A 37 -11.92 7.87 -19.72
N ARG A 38 -11.21 8.08 -18.62
CA ARG A 38 -10.31 7.10 -18.01
C ARG A 38 -10.47 7.02 -16.50
N LEU A 39 -9.84 6.03 -15.88
CA LEU A 39 -9.65 6.02 -14.43
C LEU A 39 -8.76 7.19 -14.01
N SER A 40 -9.14 7.89 -12.95
CA SER A 40 -8.27 8.88 -12.32
C SER A 40 -7.03 8.19 -11.73
N ASP A 41 -5.90 8.89 -11.68
CA ASP A 41 -4.71 8.42 -10.98
C ASP A 41 -4.91 8.32 -9.46
N ALA A 42 -5.92 8.99 -8.93
CA ALA A 42 -6.34 8.92 -7.55
C ALA A 42 -7.36 7.79 -7.26
N ASP A 43 -7.75 6.99 -8.29
CA ASP A 43 -8.73 5.91 -8.10
C ASP A 43 -8.21 4.82 -7.15
N THR A 44 -8.93 4.64 -6.04
CA THR A 44 -8.68 3.61 -5.04
C THR A 44 -9.98 2.87 -4.73
N PRO A 45 -10.32 1.81 -5.49
CA PRO A 45 -11.65 1.19 -5.43
C PRO A 45 -12.02 0.62 -4.07
N HIS A 46 -11.04 0.18 -3.30
CA HIS A 46 -11.27 -0.37 -1.97
C HIS A 46 -10.33 0.28 -0.96
N ARG A 47 -10.90 0.85 0.09
CA ARG A 47 -10.15 1.36 1.24
C ARG A 47 -10.84 0.90 2.51
N PHE A 48 -10.10 0.19 3.36
CA PHE A 48 -10.52 -0.25 4.68
C PHE A 48 -9.59 0.35 5.71
N VAL A 49 -10.15 0.98 6.73
CA VAL A 49 -9.42 1.53 7.87
C VAL A 49 -10.07 1.03 9.14
N ILE A 50 -9.25 0.51 10.03
CA ILE A 50 -9.63 0.14 11.38
C ILE A 50 -8.73 0.86 12.37
N SER A 51 -9.31 1.43 13.41
CA SER A 51 -8.55 1.95 14.54
C SER A 51 -9.22 1.56 15.84
N GLY A 52 -8.43 1.42 16.89
CA GLY A 52 -8.98 1.02 18.18
C GLY A 52 -8.06 1.34 19.33
N ILE A 53 -8.67 1.46 20.50
CA ILE A 53 -8.01 1.61 21.79
C ILE A 53 -8.61 0.58 22.71
N TRP A 54 -7.77 -0.20 23.37
CA TRP A 54 -8.17 -1.20 24.34
C TRP A 54 -7.37 -1.07 25.62
N GLU A 55 -8.04 -0.62 26.67
CA GLU A 55 -7.54 -0.71 28.03
C GLU A 55 -7.70 -2.15 28.50
N LEU A 56 -6.60 -2.84 28.75
CA LEU A 56 -6.67 -4.23 29.16
C LEU A 56 -7.44 -4.36 30.48
N PRO A 57 -8.33 -5.35 30.60
CA PRO A 57 -9.20 -5.49 31.77
C PRO A 57 -8.49 -6.13 32.98
N PHE A 58 -7.18 -5.89 33.10
CA PHE A 58 -6.32 -6.42 34.16
C PHE A 58 -5.91 -5.30 35.14
N GLY A 59 -5.90 -5.60 36.44
CA GLY A 59 -5.46 -4.68 37.50
C GLY A 59 -6.47 -4.45 38.60
N ARG A 60 -6.07 -3.67 39.58
CA ARG A 60 -6.93 -3.30 40.73
C ARG A 60 -8.14 -2.53 40.26
N GLY A 61 -9.34 -2.96 40.72
CA GLY A 61 -10.61 -2.35 40.29
C GLY A 61 -11.01 -2.68 38.84
N ARG A 62 -10.30 -3.56 38.13
CA ARG A 62 -10.65 -4.07 36.81
C ARG A 62 -11.34 -5.44 36.90
N LYS A 63 -11.83 -5.93 35.76
CA LYS A 63 -12.54 -7.23 35.68
C LYS A 63 -11.69 -8.40 36.19
N PHE A 64 -10.38 -8.39 35.87
CA PHE A 64 -9.45 -9.41 36.27
C PHE A 64 -8.36 -8.79 37.15
N GLY A 65 -8.09 -9.40 38.29
CA GLY A 65 -7.07 -8.92 39.22
C GLY A 65 -7.54 -7.81 40.16
N ALA A 66 -8.86 -7.69 40.42
CA ALA A 66 -9.42 -6.67 41.30
C ALA A 66 -8.76 -6.63 42.70
N ASN A 67 -8.35 -7.80 43.20
CA ASN A 67 -7.75 -8.00 44.54
C ASN A 67 -6.22 -8.18 44.51
N TRP A 68 -5.57 -7.85 43.40
CA TRP A 68 -4.10 -7.95 43.30
C TRP A 68 -3.44 -7.05 44.33
N ASN A 69 -2.33 -7.53 44.88
CA ASN A 69 -1.49 -6.68 45.69
C ASN A 69 -0.84 -5.59 44.82
N ARG A 70 -0.36 -4.51 45.47
CA ARG A 70 0.21 -3.35 44.76
C ARG A 70 1.41 -3.73 43.88
N GLY A 71 2.22 -4.69 44.31
CA GLY A 71 3.36 -5.13 43.50
C GLY A 71 2.95 -5.81 42.19
N VAL A 72 2.01 -6.75 42.26
CA VAL A 72 1.47 -7.42 41.03
C VAL A 72 0.77 -6.42 40.11
N ASP A 73 -0.02 -5.52 40.67
CA ASP A 73 -0.76 -4.53 39.89
C ASP A 73 0.18 -3.56 39.14
N VAL A 74 1.29 -3.18 39.77
CA VAL A 74 2.32 -2.34 39.13
C VAL A 74 2.85 -2.99 37.85
N PHE A 75 2.99 -4.31 37.79
CA PHE A 75 3.49 -4.99 36.58
C PHE A 75 2.39 -5.39 35.59
N LEU A 76 1.28 -5.91 36.05
CA LEU A 76 0.24 -6.50 35.21
C LEU A 76 -0.97 -5.59 34.95
N GLY A 77 -1.24 -4.61 35.81
CA GLY A 77 -2.35 -3.66 35.64
C GLY A 77 -1.98 -2.44 34.76
N GLY A 78 -2.95 -1.64 34.36
CA GLY A 78 -2.75 -0.33 33.69
C GLY A 78 -2.20 -0.38 32.25
N TRP A 79 -2.30 -1.50 31.57
CA TRP A 79 -1.91 -1.62 30.17
C TRP A 79 -3.00 -1.15 29.23
N GLN A 80 -2.58 -0.49 28.16
CA GLN A 80 -3.43 -0.05 27.05
C GLN A 80 -2.75 -0.39 25.74
N VAL A 81 -3.51 -0.96 24.82
CA VAL A 81 -3.10 -1.23 23.44
C VAL A 81 -3.92 -0.35 22.52
N GLN A 82 -3.28 0.27 21.57
CA GLN A 82 -3.95 1.04 20.52
C GLN A 82 -3.32 0.73 19.18
N GLY A 83 -4.11 0.86 18.12
CA GLY A 83 -3.62 0.59 16.79
C GLY A 83 -4.48 1.22 15.72
N ILE A 84 -3.87 1.40 14.57
CA ILE A 84 -4.53 1.77 13.32
C ILE A 84 -4.03 0.84 12.23
N GLY A 85 -4.98 0.27 11.47
CA GLY A 85 -4.70 -0.54 10.29
C GLY A 85 -5.33 0.08 9.07
N GLN A 86 -4.61 0.13 7.97
CA GLN A 86 -5.10 0.62 6.69
C GLN A 86 -4.78 -0.39 5.59
N LEU A 87 -5.83 -0.84 4.90
CA LEU A 87 -5.75 -1.65 3.70
C LEU A 87 -6.36 -0.85 2.55
N GLN A 88 -5.62 -0.69 1.46
CA GLN A 88 -6.08 0.09 0.32
C GLN A 88 -5.55 -0.51 -0.97
N ARG A 89 -6.39 -0.56 -2.00
CA ARG A 89 -5.96 -0.97 -3.33
C ARG A 89 -5.01 0.05 -3.94
N GLY A 90 -3.97 -0.44 -4.64
CA GLY A 90 -3.01 0.39 -5.35
C GLY A 90 -3.67 1.28 -6.41
N ARG A 91 -3.06 2.44 -6.66
CA ARG A 91 -3.51 3.38 -7.69
C ARG A 91 -3.23 2.85 -9.09
N PRO A 92 -4.03 3.19 -10.11
CA PRO A 92 -3.77 2.77 -11.47
C PRO A 92 -2.46 3.40 -11.98
N LEU A 93 -1.68 2.59 -12.67
CA LEU A 93 -0.46 3.03 -13.33
C LEU A 93 -0.81 3.65 -14.69
N THR A 94 -0.14 4.77 -15.01
CA THR A 94 -0.29 5.41 -16.32
C THR A 94 0.77 4.89 -17.27
N ILE A 95 0.35 4.20 -18.33
CA ILE A 95 1.25 3.75 -19.37
C ILE A 95 1.35 4.84 -20.45
N GLY A 96 2.57 5.07 -20.94
CA GLY A 96 2.82 6.00 -22.04
C GLY A 96 2.31 5.50 -23.38
N ASN A 97 2.64 6.21 -24.45
CA ASN A 97 2.39 5.72 -25.79
C ASN A 97 3.44 4.66 -26.14
N VAL A 98 3.02 3.40 -26.26
CA VAL A 98 3.90 2.24 -26.37
C VAL A 98 3.41 1.31 -27.48
N TYR A 99 4.34 0.59 -28.09
CA TYR A 99 3.98 -0.56 -28.88
C TYR A 99 3.63 -1.73 -27.95
N TYR A 100 2.48 -2.35 -28.18
CA TYR A 100 2.06 -3.53 -27.45
C TYR A 100 1.38 -4.53 -28.39
N ASN A 101 1.90 -5.75 -28.44
CA ASN A 101 1.36 -6.85 -29.21
C ASN A 101 0.53 -7.76 -28.30
N GLY A 102 -0.78 -7.61 -28.33
CA GLY A 102 -1.72 -8.35 -27.50
C GLY A 102 -2.85 -7.48 -26.96
N ASP A 103 -3.60 -8.04 -26.02
CA ASP A 103 -4.68 -7.32 -25.33
C ASP A 103 -4.14 -6.65 -24.06
N ILE A 104 -3.80 -5.37 -24.17
CA ILE A 104 -3.23 -4.58 -23.07
C ILE A 104 -4.17 -4.48 -21.86
N THR A 105 -5.48 -4.68 -22.06
CA THR A 105 -6.43 -4.64 -20.95
C THR A 105 -6.29 -5.84 -20.00
N LYS A 106 -5.58 -6.89 -20.43
CA LYS A 106 -5.25 -8.05 -19.60
C LYS A 106 -3.95 -7.87 -18.81
N LEU A 107 -3.20 -6.83 -19.10
CA LEU A 107 -1.96 -6.51 -18.38
C LEU A 107 -2.27 -6.22 -16.91
N LYS A 108 -1.63 -6.93 -16.02
CA LYS A 108 -1.76 -6.78 -14.57
C LYS A 108 -0.40 -6.80 -13.90
N THR A 109 -0.29 -6.11 -12.78
CA THR A 109 0.91 -6.13 -11.94
C THR A 109 0.82 -7.24 -10.88
N ASP A 110 1.96 -7.87 -10.59
CA ASP A 110 2.15 -8.73 -9.43
C ASP A 110 3.37 -8.26 -8.62
N LEU A 111 3.12 -7.34 -7.71
CA LEU A 111 4.15 -6.76 -6.84
C LEU A 111 4.46 -7.63 -5.61
N ARG A 112 3.61 -8.63 -5.31
CA ARG A 112 3.80 -9.51 -4.14
C ARG A 112 4.97 -10.47 -4.30
N SER A 113 5.31 -10.84 -5.54
CA SER A 113 6.45 -11.68 -5.88
C SER A 113 7.71 -10.89 -6.23
N SER A 114 7.69 -9.56 -6.07
CA SER A 114 8.83 -8.70 -6.40
C SER A 114 10.03 -9.00 -5.49
N ASN A 115 11.19 -9.06 -6.11
CA ASN A 115 12.49 -9.18 -5.46
C ASN A 115 13.53 -8.22 -6.09
N PHE A 116 13.08 -7.10 -6.65
CA PHE A 116 13.83 -6.09 -7.39
C PHE A 116 14.47 -6.56 -8.71
N ASP A 117 14.78 -7.85 -8.86
CA ASP A 117 15.39 -8.41 -10.09
C ASP A 117 14.38 -8.88 -11.12
N LYS A 118 13.13 -9.13 -10.70
CA LYS A 118 12.06 -9.63 -11.55
C LYS A 118 11.16 -8.52 -12.05
N THR A 119 10.63 -8.71 -13.25
CA THR A 119 9.52 -7.88 -13.75
C THR A 119 8.24 -8.20 -12.99
N VAL A 120 7.49 -7.17 -12.62
CA VAL A 120 6.23 -7.29 -11.87
C VAL A 120 5.00 -7.37 -12.77
N PHE A 121 5.20 -7.37 -14.08
CA PHE A 121 4.19 -7.65 -15.09
C PHE A 121 4.85 -8.27 -16.33
N ASP A 122 4.05 -8.86 -17.19
CA ASP A 122 4.51 -9.46 -18.43
C ASP A 122 4.95 -8.38 -19.42
N ILE A 123 6.23 -8.37 -19.75
CA ILE A 123 6.84 -7.42 -20.68
C ILE A 123 6.94 -7.95 -22.11
N SER A 124 6.56 -9.20 -22.38
CA SER A 124 6.76 -9.85 -23.67
C SER A 124 6.01 -9.17 -24.81
N GLY A 125 4.83 -8.62 -24.53
CA GLY A 125 4.01 -7.90 -25.50
C GLY A 125 4.56 -6.54 -25.95
N PHE A 126 5.57 -6.01 -25.28
CA PHE A 126 6.18 -4.72 -25.61
C PHE A 126 7.32 -4.79 -26.61
N TYR A 127 7.66 -5.98 -27.08
CA TYR A 127 8.69 -6.18 -28.08
C TYR A 127 8.13 -6.18 -29.49
N PHE A 128 8.93 -5.66 -30.41
CA PHE A 128 8.60 -5.73 -31.83
C PHE A 128 8.66 -7.19 -32.30
N THR A 129 7.59 -7.67 -32.94
CA THR A 129 7.44 -9.07 -33.36
C THR A 129 7.94 -9.28 -34.78
N ASP A 130 9.09 -8.75 -35.12
CA ASP A 130 9.71 -9.06 -36.41
C ASP A 130 10.69 -10.25 -36.33
N ALA A 131 11.21 -10.68 -37.46
CA ALA A 131 12.15 -11.80 -37.55
C ALA A 131 13.45 -11.56 -36.78
N THR A 132 13.77 -10.32 -36.41
CA THR A 132 14.99 -9.97 -35.68
C THR A 132 14.90 -10.30 -34.21
N VAL A 133 13.67 -10.33 -33.66
CA VAL A 133 13.40 -10.59 -32.24
C VAL A 133 12.81 -11.97 -32.01
N GLN A 134 12.38 -12.67 -33.03
CA GLN A 134 11.78 -14.00 -32.94
C GLN A 134 12.71 -15.09 -33.47
N THR A 135 12.68 -16.22 -32.79
CA THR A 135 13.28 -17.47 -33.28
C THR A 135 12.17 -18.50 -33.38
N ASN A 136 11.92 -19.03 -34.58
CA ASN A 136 10.81 -19.97 -34.86
C ASN A 136 9.40 -19.49 -34.42
N GLY A 137 9.12 -18.21 -34.59
CA GLY A 137 7.83 -17.61 -34.21
C GLY A 137 7.66 -17.35 -32.72
N VAL A 138 8.67 -17.64 -31.91
CA VAL A 138 8.70 -17.36 -30.48
C VAL A 138 9.67 -16.22 -30.21
N VAL A 139 9.26 -15.28 -29.38
CA VAL A 139 10.13 -14.16 -28.98
C VAL A 139 11.36 -14.71 -28.27
N ASP A 140 12.53 -14.43 -28.81
CA ASP A 140 13.80 -14.89 -28.26
C ASP A 140 14.20 -14.02 -27.05
N PRO A 141 14.28 -14.56 -25.83
CA PRO A 141 14.61 -13.79 -24.65
C PRO A 141 16.02 -13.18 -24.70
N VAL A 142 16.93 -13.75 -25.47
CA VAL A 142 18.27 -13.18 -25.67
C VAL A 142 18.23 -11.93 -26.55
N LYS A 143 17.28 -11.89 -27.47
CA LYS A 143 17.03 -10.75 -28.37
C LYS A 143 16.05 -9.72 -27.79
N GLN A 144 15.36 -10.05 -26.69
CA GLN A 144 14.48 -9.15 -25.97
C GLN A 144 15.27 -8.12 -25.15
N ARG A 145 15.97 -7.25 -25.82
CA ARG A 145 16.77 -6.20 -25.21
C ARG A 145 15.98 -4.90 -25.14
N ALA A 146 16.43 -3.97 -24.29
CA ALA A 146 15.79 -2.66 -24.15
C ALA A 146 15.69 -1.88 -25.47
N ASP A 147 16.65 -2.08 -26.37
CA ASP A 147 16.72 -1.46 -27.69
C ASP A 147 15.71 -2.02 -28.71
N THR A 148 15.11 -3.19 -28.48
CA THR A 148 14.07 -3.78 -29.33
C THR A 148 12.66 -3.46 -28.84
N ARG A 149 12.52 -2.88 -27.67
CA ARG A 149 11.26 -2.35 -27.18
C ARG A 149 11.08 -0.92 -27.68
N ILE A 150 9.85 -0.57 -28.04
CA ILE A 150 9.57 0.71 -28.70
C ILE A 150 8.67 1.57 -27.83
N GLN A 151 9.13 2.78 -27.57
CA GLN A 151 8.27 3.86 -27.12
C GLN A 151 7.88 4.72 -28.32
N LEU A 152 6.60 4.89 -28.51
CA LEU A 152 6.05 5.64 -29.64
C LEU A 152 5.89 7.10 -29.25
N THR A 153 6.37 8.02 -30.11
CA THR A 153 6.33 9.45 -29.84
C THR A 153 5.44 10.26 -30.79
N THR A 154 5.23 9.76 -31.99
CA THR A 154 4.56 10.51 -33.08
C THR A 154 3.39 9.77 -33.75
N ASN A 155 3.02 8.61 -33.26
CA ASN A 155 1.91 7.85 -33.80
C ASN A 155 0.59 8.17 -33.10
N TYR A 156 -0.52 7.91 -33.77
CA TYR A 156 -1.83 7.99 -33.17
C TYR A 156 -2.01 6.89 -32.11
N ARG A 157 -2.30 7.31 -30.87
CA ARG A 157 -2.47 6.40 -29.74
C ARG A 157 -3.87 5.83 -29.74
N THR A 158 -3.99 4.50 -29.73
CA THR A 158 -5.26 3.77 -29.65
C THR A 158 -5.48 3.11 -28.29
N LEU A 159 -4.42 2.97 -27.47
CA LEU A 159 -4.48 2.30 -26.18
C LEU A 159 -4.86 3.30 -25.09
N PRO A 160 -5.76 2.94 -24.16
CA PRO A 160 -6.10 3.80 -23.03
C PRO A 160 -4.86 4.03 -22.15
N SER A 161 -4.85 5.16 -21.45
CA SER A 161 -3.70 5.53 -20.60
C SER A 161 -3.66 4.76 -19.29
N ARG A 162 -4.80 4.28 -18.80
CA ARG A 162 -4.94 3.56 -17.52
C ARG A 162 -6.00 2.47 -17.61
N PHE A 163 -5.77 1.35 -16.91
CA PHE A 163 -6.74 0.25 -16.81
C PHE A 163 -6.89 -0.23 -15.36
N ALA A 164 -8.01 -0.92 -15.09
CA ALA A 164 -8.42 -1.25 -13.73
C ALA A 164 -7.46 -2.22 -13.01
N GLN A 165 -6.85 -3.15 -13.74
CA GLN A 165 -5.98 -4.18 -13.17
C GLN A 165 -4.48 -3.85 -13.17
N PHE A 166 -4.08 -2.80 -13.88
CA PHE A 166 -2.68 -2.36 -13.96
C PHE A 166 -2.42 -1.28 -12.93
N ARG A 167 -1.99 -1.71 -11.73
CA ARG A 167 -1.90 -0.85 -10.54
C ARG A 167 -0.57 -0.98 -9.84
N GLY A 168 -0.20 0.07 -9.11
CA GLY A 168 0.86 0.03 -8.12
C GLY A 168 0.51 -0.88 -6.95
N ASP A 169 1.42 -0.96 -5.97
CA ASP A 169 1.26 -1.85 -4.83
C ASP A 169 0.09 -1.45 -3.93
N ASP A 170 -0.49 -2.46 -3.30
CA ASP A 170 -1.57 -2.27 -2.33
C ASP A 170 -0.98 -1.77 -1.00
N LEU A 171 -1.60 -0.77 -0.42
CA LEU A 171 -1.26 -0.32 0.93
C LEU A 171 -1.78 -1.34 1.96
N ASN A 172 -0.88 -1.85 2.80
CA ASN A 172 -1.18 -2.69 3.95
C ASN A 172 -0.28 -2.26 5.10
N LEU A 173 -0.73 -1.28 5.87
CA LEU A 173 0.05 -0.65 6.91
C LEU A 173 -0.67 -0.75 8.25
N TRP A 174 0.09 -1.08 9.29
CA TRP A 174 -0.39 -1.23 10.66
C TRP A 174 0.58 -0.56 11.62
N ASP A 175 0.07 0.40 12.35
CA ASP A 175 0.78 1.07 13.42
C ASP A 175 0.16 0.66 14.76
N LEU A 176 0.98 0.18 15.67
CA LEU A 176 0.56 -0.29 16.99
C LEU A 176 1.27 0.49 18.07
N SER A 177 0.60 0.67 19.18
CA SER A 177 1.21 1.25 20.38
C SER A 177 0.75 0.52 21.63
N VAL A 178 1.67 0.26 22.52
CA VAL A 178 1.41 -0.32 23.81
C VAL A 178 1.86 0.67 24.87
N SER A 179 0.98 1.02 25.77
CA SER A 179 1.32 1.92 26.88
C SER A 179 0.97 1.31 28.23
N LYS A 180 1.79 1.65 29.20
CA LYS A 180 1.66 1.28 30.59
C LYS A 180 1.54 2.53 31.44
N ASN A 181 0.47 2.63 32.19
CA ASN A 181 0.22 3.76 33.10
C ASN A 181 0.54 3.34 34.54
N PHE A 182 1.37 4.13 35.21
CA PHE A 182 1.70 4.01 36.62
C PHE A 182 1.15 5.22 37.39
N SER A 183 0.30 4.99 38.37
CA SER A 183 -0.11 6.04 39.31
C SER A 183 0.85 6.02 40.51
N ILE A 184 1.69 7.04 40.62
CA ILE A 184 2.64 7.18 41.73
C ILE A 184 1.94 7.79 42.94
N THR A 185 1.22 8.91 42.70
CA THR A 185 0.32 9.55 43.65
C THR A 185 -1.05 9.79 42.96
N GLU A 186 -1.95 10.47 43.65
CA GLU A 186 -3.22 10.88 43.06
C GLU A 186 -3.03 11.89 41.90
N THR A 187 -1.99 12.72 41.97
CA THR A 187 -1.68 13.77 41.00
C THR A 187 -0.59 13.35 40.01
N ILE A 188 0.41 12.56 40.43
CA ILE A 188 1.56 12.18 39.62
C ILE A 188 1.31 10.84 38.94
N LYS A 189 1.31 10.83 37.61
CA LYS A 189 1.20 9.63 36.75
C LYS A 189 2.38 9.55 35.81
N ILE A 190 2.90 8.36 35.61
CA ILE A 190 3.96 8.06 34.65
C ILE A 190 3.35 7.13 33.59
N GLN A 191 3.56 7.45 32.32
CA GLN A 191 3.21 6.59 31.21
C GLN A 191 4.48 6.16 30.47
N LEU A 192 4.74 4.87 30.42
CA LEU A 192 5.72 4.27 29.52
C LEU A 192 4.96 3.84 28.24
N ARG A 193 5.49 4.18 27.06
CA ARG A 193 4.85 3.92 25.78
C ARG A 193 5.86 3.35 24.78
N GLY A 194 5.50 2.25 24.15
CA GLY A 194 6.18 1.70 22.99
C GLY A 194 5.31 1.89 21.75
N GLU A 195 5.86 2.44 20.71
CA GLU A 195 5.20 2.65 19.41
C GLU A 195 5.92 1.82 18.34
N PHE A 196 5.15 1.16 17.51
CA PHE A 196 5.60 0.28 16.44
C PHE A 196 4.98 0.77 15.15
N LEU A 197 5.68 1.62 14.41
CA LEU A 197 5.27 2.06 13.08
C LEU A 197 5.60 0.96 12.09
N ASN A 198 4.70 0.70 11.15
CA ASN A 198 4.77 -0.46 10.28
C ASN A 198 5.04 -1.75 11.08
N ALA A 199 4.22 -2.02 12.08
CA ALA A 199 4.44 -3.06 13.10
C ALA A 199 4.73 -4.45 12.53
N PHE A 200 4.12 -4.79 11.39
CA PHE A 200 4.33 -6.07 10.70
C PHE A 200 5.48 -6.03 9.69
N ASN A 201 6.23 -4.92 9.61
CA ASN A 201 7.35 -4.72 8.69
C ASN A 201 6.95 -5.06 7.23
N LYS A 202 5.78 -4.59 6.82
CA LYS A 202 5.27 -4.84 5.47
C LYS A 202 5.94 -3.88 4.49
N VAL A 203 6.54 -4.44 3.44
CA VAL A 203 7.07 -3.66 2.33
C VAL A 203 5.92 -3.27 1.41
N ILE A 204 5.92 -2.01 0.98
CA ILE A 204 5.10 -1.46 -0.10
C ILE A 204 6.06 -1.01 -1.17
N PHE A 205 6.00 -1.65 -2.32
CA PHE A 205 6.93 -1.38 -3.41
C PHE A 205 6.61 -0.07 -4.13
N ASP A 206 7.65 0.59 -4.63
CA ASP A 206 7.50 1.69 -5.57
C ASP A 206 6.84 1.23 -6.87
N ASN A 207 6.29 2.18 -7.60
CA ASN A 207 5.77 1.88 -8.92
C ASN A 207 6.87 1.33 -9.83
N PRO A 208 6.58 0.32 -10.65
CA PRO A 208 7.55 -0.21 -11.58
C PRO A 208 7.94 0.81 -12.65
N ASN A 209 9.14 0.66 -13.20
CA ASN A 209 9.54 1.45 -14.36
C ASN A 209 8.66 1.10 -15.57
N LEU A 210 8.01 2.10 -16.14
CA LEU A 210 7.03 1.97 -17.24
C LEU A 210 7.59 2.49 -18.59
N THR A 211 8.88 2.81 -18.67
CA THR A 211 9.53 3.26 -19.89
C THR A 211 10.09 2.05 -20.64
N PRO A 212 9.51 1.63 -21.79
CA PRO A 212 9.89 0.39 -22.47
C PRO A 212 11.37 0.29 -22.86
N THR A 213 11.97 1.41 -23.23
CA THR A 213 13.38 1.48 -23.63
C THR A 213 14.38 1.43 -22.47
N ASN A 214 13.88 1.49 -21.23
CA ASN A 214 14.73 1.40 -20.02
C ASN A 214 15.08 -0.07 -19.72
N SER A 215 16.30 -0.36 -19.31
CA SER A 215 16.75 -1.70 -18.91
C SER A 215 16.02 -2.27 -17.68
N ASN A 216 15.46 -1.37 -16.86
CA ASN A 216 14.66 -1.73 -15.68
C ASN A 216 13.15 -1.77 -15.96
N PHE A 217 12.76 -1.76 -17.23
CA PHE A 217 11.34 -1.82 -17.61
C PHE A 217 10.63 -2.99 -16.94
N GLY A 218 9.51 -2.72 -16.30
CA GLY A 218 8.73 -3.70 -15.56
C GLY A 218 9.23 -4.04 -14.17
N LYS A 219 10.38 -3.49 -13.72
CA LYS A 219 10.94 -3.75 -12.38
C LYS A 219 10.61 -2.63 -11.42
N THR A 220 10.44 -2.97 -10.15
CA THR A 220 10.48 -2.01 -9.04
C THR A 220 11.90 -1.92 -8.52
N LEU A 221 12.36 -0.73 -8.13
CA LEU A 221 13.74 -0.49 -7.68
C LEU A 221 13.82 -0.04 -6.22
N GLY A 222 12.69 0.10 -5.56
CA GLY A 222 12.64 0.59 -4.18
C GLY A 222 11.34 0.25 -3.46
N GLN A 223 11.26 0.72 -2.25
CA GLN A 223 10.04 0.70 -1.45
C GLN A 223 9.58 2.11 -1.13
N SER A 224 8.27 2.32 -1.11
CA SER A 224 7.63 3.63 -0.89
C SER A 224 7.36 3.93 0.58
N ASN A 225 7.42 2.94 1.44
CA ASN A 225 7.22 3.09 2.87
C ASN A 225 8.52 2.88 3.65
N LEU A 226 8.55 3.43 4.86
CA LEU A 226 9.64 3.16 5.81
C LEU A 226 9.54 1.71 6.34
N PRO A 227 10.67 1.07 6.67
CA PRO A 227 10.68 -0.18 7.42
C PRO A 227 10.03 0.02 8.79
N ARG A 228 9.88 -1.06 9.54
CA ARG A 228 9.37 -0.96 10.91
C ARG A 228 10.29 -0.07 11.75
N ASP A 229 9.68 0.94 12.38
CA ASP A 229 10.32 1.80 13.36
C ASP A 229 9.73 1.53 14.74
N VAL A 230 10.58 1.51 15.77
CA VAL A 230 10.20 1.28 17.15
C VAL A 230 10.66 2.45 17.99
N GLN A 231 9.72 3.10 18.65
CA GLN A 231 9.98 4.24 19.52
C GLN A 231 9.55 3.94 20.95
N ILE A 232 10.32 4.36 21.91
CA ILE A 232 9.98 4.25 23.33
C ILE A 232 9.92 5.66 23.92
N GLY A 233 8.80 5.97 24.55
CA GLY A 233 8.55 7.25 25.18
C GLY A 233 8.19 7.13 26.65
N LEU A 234 8.63 8.09 27.45
CA LEU A 234 8.24 8.26 28.84
C LEU A 234 7.56 9.62 28.99
N LYS A 235 6.35 9.62 29.56
CA LYS A 235 5.61 10.83 29.86
C LYS A 235 5.30 10.90 31.35
N VAL A 236 5.62 12.02 31.96
CA VAL A 236 5.24 12.32 33.34
C VAL A 236 4.15 13.37 33.31
N VAL A 237 3.07 13.13 34.05
CA VAL A 237 1.94 14.06 34.25
C VAL A 237 1.85 14.36 35.72
N PHE A 238 1.83 15.64 36.07
CA PHE A 238 1.76 16.13 37.44
C PHE A 238 0.74 17.26 37.56
#